data_2951d460214638a383de81d273884634
#
_entry.id   2951d460214638a383de81d273884634
#
_cell.length_a   1.000
_cell.length_b   1.000
_cell.length_c   1.000
_cell.angle_alpha   90.00
_cell.angle_beta   90.00
_cell.angle_gamma   90.00
#
_symmetry.space_group_name_H-M   'P 1'
#
loop_
_entity.id
_entity.type
_entity.pdbx_description
1 polymer ?
#
loop_
_entity_poly.entity_id
_entity_poly.type
_entity_poly.pdbx_seq_one_letter_code
_entity_poly.pdbx_strand_id
1 'polypeptide(L)'
;MLFSKHKRVVKRILIVEDEPLTAFDNETMLGDAGYEIVGTIDGYDKALEMLESGKIDLVLSDVRLKSQQTGIDLAKAAQERGIPTLFATGHPYPEADKVAVGCLTKPYTERQLKGAIECVDKHLQGQTVKVPKGLQLFARE
;
A
#
# COMPACT_ATOMS: atom_id res chain seq x y z
N MET A 1 16.28 -16.20 -23.13
CA MET A 1 14.94 -15.78 -23.33
C MET A 1 14.83 -14.32 -23.68
N LEU A 2 14.07 -14.04 -24.71
CA LEU A 2 13.93 -12.69 -25.22
C LEU A 2 13.07 -11.78 -24.34
N PHE A 3 12.28 -12.36 -23.47
CA PHE A 3 11.36 -11.61 -22.61
C PHE A 3 11.58 -11.98 -21.17
N SER A 4 12.12 -11.06 -20.41
CA SER A 4 12.12 -11.23 -18.97
C SER A 4 10.80 -10.68 -18.44
N LYS A 5 10.03 -11.52 -17.79
CA LYS A 5 8.85 -11.05 -17.08
C LYS A 5 9.30 -10.18 -15.92
N HIS A 6 8.54 -9.11 -15.66
CA HIS A 6 8.74 -8.32 -14.47
C HIS A 6 8.62 -9.23 -13.24
N LYS A 7 9.64 -9.23 -12.42
CA LYS A 7 9.67 -10.05 -11.22
C LYS A 7 9.15 -9.23 -10.06
N ARG A 8 8.05 -9.66 -9.46
CA ARG A 8 7.45 -8.96 -8.33
C ARG A 8 8.32 -9.04 -7.08
N VAL A 9 8.52 -7.92 -6.42
CA VAL A 9 9.09 -7.86 -5.07
C VAL A 9 7.98 -7.64 -4.04
N VAL A 10 6.84 -7.08 -4.45
CA VAL A 10 5.66 -6.95 -3.61
C VAL A 10 4.82 -8.20 -3.79
N LYS A 11 4.82 -9.08 -2.79
CA LYS A 11 4.06 -10.33 -2.82
C LYS A 11 3.08 -10.41 -1.67
N ARG A 12 3.45 -9.88 -0.51
CA ARG A 12 2.68 -9.98 0.74
C ARG A 12 2.23 -8.59 1.16
N ILE A 13 0.92 -8.40 1.20
CA ILE A 13 0.32 -7.09 1.45
C ILE A 13 -0.50 -7.13 2.73
N LEU A 14 -0.29 -6.13 3.59
CA LEU A 14 -1.13 -5.86 4.73
C LEU A 14 -2.11 -4.74 4.34
N ILE A 15 -3.40 -5.00 4.48
CA ILE A 15 -4.43 -4.00 4.21
C ILE A 15 -4.91 -3.43 5.55
N VAL A 16 -4.91 -2.10 5.65
CA VAL A 16 -5.41 -1.39 6.83
C VAL A 16 -6.47 -0.42 6.39
N GLU A 17 -7.73 -0.78 6.61
CA GLU A 17 -8.90 -0.06 6.12
C GLU A 17 -10.05 -0.27 7.10
N ASP A 18 -10.66 0.81 7.56
CA ASP A 18 -11.75 0.73 8.54
C ASP A 18 -13.14 0.69 7.90
N GLU A 19 -13.25 0.92 6.60
CA GLU A 19 -14.52 0.81 5.89
C GLU A 19 -14.66 -0.64 5.38
N PRO A 20 -15.65 -1.41 5.90
CA PRO A 20 -15.70 -2.85 5.63
C PRO A 20 -15.84 -3.26 4.17
N LEU A 21 -16.62 -2.52 3.39
CA LEU A 21 -16.81 -2.85 1.97
C LEU A 21 -15.53 -2.60 1.17
N THR A 22 -14.86 -1.48 1.43
CA THR A 22 -13.60 -1.15 0.78
C THR A 22 -12.51 -2.17 1.15
N ALA A 23 -12.45 -2.55 2.43
CA ALA A 23 -11.52 -3.56 2.91
C ALA A 23 -11.74 -4.89 2.21
N PHE A 24 -12.97 -5.34 2.12
CA PHE A 24 -13.34 -6.59 1.46
C PHE A 24 -13.00 -6.56 -0.03
N ASP A 25 -13.33 -5.46 -0.71
CA ASP A 25 -13.06 -5.31 -2.13
C ASP A 25 -11.56 -5.33 -2.41
N ASN A 26 -10.77 -4.62 -1.62
CA ASN A 26 -9.32 -4.61 -1.77
C ASN A 26 -8.72 -6.01 -1.58
N GLU A 27 -9.16 -6.71 -0.55
CA GLU A 27 -8.69 -8.06 -0.28
C GLU A 27 -9.02 -9.00 -1.45
N THR A 28 -10.24 -8.92 -1.96
CA THR A 28 -10.68 -9.76 -3.08
C THR A 28 -9.91 -9.43 -4.35
N MET A 29 -9.84 -8.15 -4.71
CA MET A 29 -9.17 -7.71 -5.93
C MET A 29 -7.69 -8.09 -5.96
N LEU A 30 -7.00 -7.86 -4.85
CA LEU A 30 -5.56 -8.13 -4.78
C LEU A 30 -5.29 -9.63 -4.64
N GLY A 31 -6.11 -10.34 -3.90
CA GLY A 31 -6.01 -11.80 -3.81
C GLY A 31 -6.18 -12.46 -5.17
N ASP A 32 -7.17 -12.01 -5.95
CA ASP A 32 -7.41 -12.51 -7.29
C ASP A 32 -6.26 -12.16 -8.25
N ALA A 33 -5.54 -11.09 -7.99
CA ALA A 33 -4.39 -10.69 -8.79
C ALA A 33 -3.11 -11.46 -8.41
N GLY A 34 -3.17 -12.35 -7.45
CA GLY A 34 -2.06 -13.22 -7.07
C GLY A 34 -1.24 -12.74 -5.89
N TYR A 35 -1.66 -11.67 -5.22
CA TYR A 35 -0.98 -11.22 -4.00
C TYR A 35 -1.44 -12.02 -2.79
N GLU A 36 -0.54 -12.25 -1.84
CA GLU A 36 -0.90 -12.83 -0.56
C GLU A 36 -1.31 -11.70 0.38
N ILE A 37 -2.56 -11.74 0.86
CA ILE A 37 -3.04 -10.76 1.83
C ILE A 37 -2.79 -11.33 3.22
N VAL A 38 -1.82 -10.76 3.92
CA VAL A 38 -1.41 -11.29 5.23
C VAL A 38 -2.37 -10.90 6.34
N GLY A 39 -3.17 -9.87 6.10
CA GLY A 39 -4.21 -9.44 7.03
C GLY A 39 -4.97 -8.28 6.46
N THR A 40 -6.24 -8.15 6.88
CA THR A 40 -7.10 -7.02 6.56
C THR A 40 -7.63 -6.52 7.90
N ILE A 41 -7.15 -5.37 8.34
CA ILE A 41 -7.38 -4.88 9.69
C ILE A 41 -7.82 -3.43 9.68
N ASP A 42 -8.43 -3.00 10.77
CA ASP A 42 -9.11 -1.72 10.84
C ASP A 42 -8.46 -0.68 11.77
N GLY A 43 -7.38 -1.04 12.45
CA GLY A 43 -6.77 -0.13 13.41
C GLY A 43 -5.27 -0.25 13.54
N TYR A 44 -4.70 0.73 14.24
CA TYR A 44 -3.27 0.90 14.39
C TYR A 44 -2.60 -0.23 15.20
N ASP A 45 -3.16 -0.58 16.35
CA ASP A 45 -2.49 -1.53 17.26
C ASP A 45 -2.29 -2.91 16.64
N LYS A 46 -3.32 -3.43 16.00
CA LYS A 46 -3.23 -4.69 15.29
C LYS A 46 -2.29 -4.62 14.10
N ALA A 47 -2.30 -3.49 13.38
CA ALA A 47 -1.39 -3.28 12.28
C ALA A 47 0.05 -3.31 12.75
N LEU A 48 0.34 -2.64 13.87
CA LEU A 48 1.67 -2.61 14.44
C LEU A 48 2.15 -4.01 14.83
N GLU A 49 1.28 -4.82 15.44
CA GLU A 49 1.59 -6.22 15.74
C GLU A 49 1.96 -7.00 14.48
N MET A 50 1.20 -6.80 13.41
CA MET A 50 1.46 -7.46 12.13
C MET A 50 2.79 -7.05 11.53
N LEU A 51 3.15 -5.76 11.65
CA LEU A 51 4.46 -5.27 11.17
C LEU A 51 5.61 -5.93 11.93
N GLU A 52 5.43 -6.21 13.21
CA GLU A 52 6.47 -6.79 14.05
C GLU A 52 6.63 -8.30 13.84
N SER A 53 5.54 -9.00 13.58
CA SER A 53 5.52 -10.46 13.54
C SER A 53 5.53 -11.06 12.15
N GLY A 54 5.16 -10.26 11.14
CA GLY A 54 4.95 -10.76 9.79
C GLY A 54 6.02 -10.37 8.80
N LYS A 55 6.06 -11.10 7.70
CA LYS A 55 6.81 -10.70 6.51
C LYS A 55 5.84 -9.96 5.62
N ILE A 56 6.01 -8.66 5.54
CA ILE A 56 5.14 -7.77 4.79
C ILE A 56 5.98 -7.00 3.79
N ASP A 57 5.57 -7.01 2.53
CA ASP A 57 6.29 -6.31 1.47
C ASP A 57 5.72 -4.93 1.22
N LEU A 58 4.45 -4.72 1.54
CA LEU A 58 3.75 -3.45 1.33
C LEU A 58 2.57 -3.34 2.28
N VAL A 59 2.40 -2.15 2.85
CA VAL A 59 1.19 -1.79 3.58
C VAL A 59 0.32 -0.93 2.65
N LEU A 60 -0.93 -1.33 2.46
CA LEU A 60 -1.94 -0.53 1.78
C LEU A 60 -2.85 0.01 2.87
N SER A 61 -2.80 1.29 3.13
CA SER A 61 -3.48 1.88 4.29
C SER A 61 -4.26 3.14 3.95
N ASP A 62 -5.41 3.31 4.60
CA ASP A 62 -6.04 4.61 4.68
C ASP A 62 -5.19 5.52 5.57
N VAL A 63 -5.26 6.81 5.32
CA VAL A 63 -4.60 7.81 6.19
C VAL A 63 -5.37 7.96 7.50
N ARG A 64 -6.70 7.88 7.44
CA ARG A 64 -7.55 7.97 8.63
C ARG A 64 -7.92 6.58 9.11
N LEU A 65 -7.64 6.31 10.37
CA LEU A 65 -8.02 5.06 11.04
C LEU A 65 -8.91 5.39 12.23
N LYS A 66 -9.68 4.41 12.70
CA LYS A 66 -10.60 4.60 13.84
C LYS A 66 -9.88 4.79 15.17
N SER A 67 -8.59 4.46 15.23
CA SER A 67 -7.78 4.63 16.43
C SER A 67 -7.28 6.08 16.58
N GLN A 68 -6.73 6.41 17.75
CA GLN A 68 -6.10 7.71 17.96
C GLN A 68 -4.90 7.93 17.05
N GLN A 69 -4.14 6.87 16.81
CA GLN A 69 -3.05 6.92 15.84
C GLN A 69 -3.62 6.83 14.43
N THR A 70 -2.99 7.54 13.53
CA THR A 70 -3.41 7.63 12.13
C THR A 70 -2.64 6.68 11.24
N GLY A 71 -3.02 6.64 9.97
CA GLY A 71 -2.24 5.95 8.94
C GLY A 71 -0.84 6.54 8.77
N ILE A 72 -0.67 7.83 9.07
CA ILE A 72 0.65 8.46 9.06
C ILE A 72 1.55 7.84 10.14
N ASP A 73 1.03 7.66 11.35
CA ASP A 73 1.77 7.01 12.43
C ASP A 73 2.14 5.58 12.06
N LEU A 74 1.23 4.87 11.43
CA LEU A 74 1.47 3.50 10.97
C LEU A 74 2.55 3.47 9.88
N ALA A 75 2.50 4.41 8.93
CA ALA A 75 3.48 4.48 7.86
C ALA A 75 4.88 4.77 8.41
N LYS A 76 4.97 5.63 9.45
CA LYS A 76 6.25 5.87 10.14
C LYS A 76 6.79 4.58 10.76
N ALA A 77 5.94 3.84 11.44
CA ALA A 77 6.32 2.57 12.07
C ALA A 77 6.77 1.54 11.02
N ALA A 78 6.09 1.49 9.89
CA ALA A 78 6.46 0.62 8.78
C ALA A 78 7.80 1.03 8.18
N GLN A 79 7.99 2.34 7.97
CA GLN A 79 9.23 2.90 7.43
C GLN A 79 10.43 2.54 8.30
N GLU A 80 10.30 2.60 9.61
CA GLU A 80 11.35 2.21 10.55
C GLU A 80 11.75 0.76 10.39
N ARG A 81 10.87 -0.07 9.87
CA ARG A 81 11.08 -1.50 9.62
C ARG A 81 11.44 -1.82 8.17
N GLY A 82 11.62 -0.79 7.35
CA GLY A 82 11.93 -0.96 5.93
C GLY A 82 10.76 -1.43 5.09
N ILE A 83 9.53 -1.27 5.59
CA ILE A 83 8.31 -1.70 4.89
C ILE A 83 7.66 -0.47 4.26
N PRO A 84 7.48 -0.44 2.93
CA PRO A 84 6.83 0.71 2.28
C PRO A 84 5.32 0.72 2.51
N THR A 85 4.75 1.92 2.54
CA THR A 85 3.32 2.13 2.65
C THR A 85 2.80 2.87 1.41
N LEU A 86 1.73 2.34 0.83
CA LEU A 86 0.93 3.04 -0.17
C LEU A 86 -0.36 3.48 0.50
N PHE A 87 -0.60 4.79 0.51
CA PHE A 87 -1.87 5.29 1.03
C PHE A 87 -2.96 5.21 -0.02
N ALA A 88 -4.17 4.91 0.44
CA ALA A 88 -5.38 5.03 -0.35
C ALA A 88 -6.31 6.00 0.38
N THR A 89 -6.54 7.19 -0.17
CA THR A 89 -7.26 8.24 0.54
C THR A 89 -8.06 9.13 -0.42
N GLY A 90 -9.14 9.69 0.10
CA GLY A 90 -9.95 10.66 -0.65
C GLY A 90 -9.35 12.05 -0.67
N HIS A 91 -8.36 12.33 0.14
CA HIS A 91 -7.76 13.67 0.27
C HIS A 91 -6.24 13.59 0.33
N PRO A 92 -5.54 14.55 -0.33
CA PRO A 92 -4.08 14.63 -0.17
C PRO A 92 -3.74 14.96 1.29
N TYR A 93 -2.63 14.43 1.75
CA TYR A 93 -2.15 14.67 3.10
C TYR A 93 -0.75 15.26 3.03
N PRO A 94 -0.52 16.45 3.61
CA PRO A 94 0.75 17.18 3.40
C PRO A 94 2.01 16.45 3.80
N GLU A 95 1.94 15.53 4.76
CA GLU A 95 3.11 14.82 5.27
C GLU A 95 3.27 13.41 4.71
N ALA A 96 2.37 12.99 3.83
CA ALA A 96 2.40 11.63 3.30
C ALA A 96 3.69 11.32 2.55
N ASP A 97 4.24 12.30 1.84
CA ASP A 97 5.45 12.13 1.05
C ASP A 97 6.69 11.81 1.88
N LYS A 98 6.66 12.09 3.17
CA LYS A 98 7.79 11.82 4.07
C LYS A 98 7.80 10.39 4.58
N VAL A 99 6.67 9.72 4.56
CA VAL A 99 6.52 8.41 5.22
C VAL A 99 6.01 7.31 4.29
N ALA A 100 5.47 7.64 3.13
CA ALA A 100 4.88 6.69 2.21
C ALA A 100 5.59 6.69 0.86
N VAL A 101 5.42 5.61 0.10
CA VAL A 101 5.97 5.48 -1.25
C VAL A 101 5.06 6.15 -2.27
N GLY A 102 3.80 6.33 -1.94
CA GLY A 102 2.85 6.97 -2.83
C GLY A 102 1.46 7.05 -2.22
N CYS A 103 0.55 7.60 -3.01
CA CYS A 103 -0.85 7.78 -2.61
C CYS A 103 -1.76 7.52 -3.80
N LEU A 104 -2.76 6.65 -3.60
CA LEU A 104 -3.80 6.36 -4.57
C LEU A 104 -5.08 7.06 -4.15
N THR A 105 -5.65 7.87 -5.05
CA THR A 105 -6.83 8.68 -4.76
C THR A 105 -8.09 7.83 -4.79
N LYS A 106 -8.91 7.92 -3.73
CA LYS A 106 -10.25 7.32 -3.69
C LYS A 106 -11.26 8.24 -4.37
N PRO A 107 -12.27 7.71 -5.04
CA PRO A 107 -12.48 6.30 -5.32
C PRO A 107 -11.59 5.79 -6.46
N TYR A 108 -11.28 4.52 -6.44
CA TYR A 108 -10.48 3.90 -7.49
C TYR A 108 -11.16 2.61 -7.96
N THR A 109 -10.87 2.23 -9.20
CA THR A 109 -11.33 0.98 -9.78
C THR A 109 -10.36 -0.15 -9.44
N GLU A 110 -10.79 -1.40 -9.68
CA GLU A 110 -9.91 -2.56 -9.57
C GLU A 110 -8.66 -2.37 -10.44
N ARG A 111 -8.84 -1.91 -11.67
CA ARG A 111 -7.75 -1.67 -12.60
C ARG A 111 -6.75 -0.63 -12.06
N GLN A 112 -7.26 0.44 -11.46
CA GLN A 112 -6.42 1.47 -10.87
C GLN A 112 -5.64 0.93 -9.67
N LEU A 113 -6.29 0.15 -8.82
CA LEU A 113 -5.61 -0.45 -7.67
C LEU A 113 -4.50 -1.40 -8.11
N LYS A 114 -4.80 -2.31 -9.02
CA LYS A 114 -3.79 -3.25 -9.55
C LYS A 114 -2.64 -2.52 -10.22
N GLY A 115 -2.95 -1.54 -11.04
CA GLY A 115 -1.95 -0.73 -11.72
C GLY A 115 -1.07 0.04 -10.75
N ALA A 116 -1.66 0.55 -9.66
CA ALA A 116 -0.92 1.26 -8.63
C ALA A 116 0.07 0.34 -7.92
N ILE A 117 -0.36 -0.86 -7.54
CA ILE A 117 0.53 -1.81 -6.86
C ILE A 117 1.68 -2.24 -7.78
N GLU A 118 1.39 -2.53 -9.05
CA GLU A 118 2.44 -2.87 -10.01
C GLU A 118 3.42 -1.72 -10.23
N CYS A 119 2.92 -0.50 -10.28
CA CYS A 119 3.76 0.69 -10.42
C CYS A 119 4.66 0.88 -9.20
N VAL A 120 4.12 0.71 -8.01
CA VAL A 120 4.89 0.77 -6.77
C VAL A 120 5.96 -0.30 -6.75
N ASP A 121 5.62 -1.51 -7.17
CA ASP A 121 6.57 -2.64 -7.23
C ASP A 121 7.80 -2.28 -8.08
N LYS A 122 7.56 -1.78 -9.28
CA LYS A 122 8.64 -1.35 -10.18
C LYS A 122 9.43 -0.17 -9.63
N HIS A 123 8.73 0.77 -9.03
CA HIS A 123 9.35 1.94 -8.41
C HIS A 123 10.29 1.53 -7.28
N LEU A 124 9.89 0.56 -6.46
CA LEU A 124 10.73 0.01 -5.40
C LEU A 124 11.99 -0.67 -5.93
N GLN A 125 11.94 -1.16 -7.15
CA GLN A 125 13.08 -1.78 -7.82
C GLN A 125 13.96 -0.77 -8.57
N GLY A 126 13.67 0.52 -8.44
CA GLY A 126 14.44 1.56 -9.09
C GLY A 126 14.15 1.72 -10.58
N GLN A 127 13.08 1.11 -11.08
CA GLN A 127 12.72 1.21 -12.48
C GLN A 127 11.97 2.50 -12.76
N THR A 128 12.17 3.05 -13.96
CA THR A 128 11.36 4.17 -14.44
C THR A 128 9.98 3.64 -14.81
N VAL A 129 8.94 4.30 -14.32
CA VAL A 129 7.56 3.84 -14.52
C VAL A 129 6.69 4.96 -15.07
N LYS A 130 5.69 4.55 -15.84
CA LYS A 130 4.59 5.43 -16.21
C LYS A 130 3.56 5.35 -15.11
N VAL A 131 3.32 6.48 -14.43
CA VAL A 131 2.42 6.53 -13.30
C VAL A 131 0.97 6.54 -13.78
N PRO A 132 0.13 5.58 -13.38
CA PRO A 132 -1.27 5.58 -13.79
C PRO A 132 -2.06 6.72 -13.16
N LYS A 133 -3.19 7.06 -13.79
CA LYS A 133 -4.08 8.10 -13.28
C LYS A 133 -4.55 7.75 -11.86
N GLY A 134 -4.53 8.75 -10.99
CA GLY A 134 -4.96 8.59 -9.60
C GLY A 134 -3.86 8.20 -8.64
N LEU A 135 -2.69 7.81 -9.15
CA LEU A 135 -1.54 7.48 -8.32
C LEU A 135 -0.53 8.60 -8.35
N GLN A 136 -0.02 8.95 -7.18
CA GLN A 136 1.12 9.84 -7.03
C GLN A 136 2.23 9.04 -6.35
N LEU A 137 3.40 8.98 -6.96
CA LEU A 137 4.58 8.39 -6.34
C LEU A 137 5.42 9.49 -5.70
N PHE A 138 6.02 9.17 -4.59
CA PHE A 138 6.89 10.08 -3.87
C PHE A 138 8.35 9.73 -4.12
N ALA A 139 9.21 10.77 -4.14
CA ALA A 139 10.62 10.56 -4.37
C ALA A 139 11.22 9.72 -3.23
N ARG A 140 12.09 8.81 -3.61
CA ARG A 140 12.84 8.01 -2.64
C ARG A 140 14.16 8.71 -2.34
N GLU A 141 14.50 8.77 -1.08
CA GLU A 141 15.79 9.27 -0.64
C GLU A 141 16.79 8.13 -0.45
#